data_92264cb0d81843166e769e837591c5df
#
_entry.id   92264cb0d81843166e769e837591c5df
#
_cell.length_a   1.000
_cell.length_b   1.000
_cell.length_c   1.000
_cell.angle_alpha   90.00
_cell.angle_beta   90.00
_cell.angle_gamma   90.00
#
_symmetry.space_group_name_H-M   'P 1'
#
loop_
_entity.id
_entity.type
_entity.pdbx_description
1 polymer ?
#
loop_
_entity_poly.entity_id
_entity_poly.type
_entity_poly.pdbx_seq_one_letter_code
_entity_poly.pdbx_strand_id
1 'polypeptide(L)'
;YLSASELQAVMDVRLPNYRTGINRDAFVFCAFTGLSHADVSKLTYADIHTDDNGERWIIDRRQKTGTQFRVKLLPVAEMLYERYKDTYRTSEKVFPLKGTYKTLNMSLRHVARHAGLSFNPTIHMARHTFATTVTLTQGVPLETVSKMLGHKRITTTQIYAKITNDKIGQDMAALSERLD
;
A
#
# COMPACT_ATOMS: atom_id res chain seq x y z
N TYR A 1 -11.59 -3.17 -1.80
CA TYR A 1 -10.37 -2.53 -2.32
C TYR A 1 -10.72 -1.47 -3.36
N LEU A 2 -9.77 -0.60 -3.65
CA LEU A 2 -9.92 0.40 -4.69
C LEU A 2 -9.47 -0.18 -6.04
N SER A 3 -10.20 0.15 -7.10
CA SER A 3 -9.74 -0.03 -8.48
C SER A 3 -8.56 0.91 -8.79
N ALA A 4 -7.88 0.71 -9.90
CA ALA A 4 -6.78 1.58 -10.32
C ALA A 4 -7.24 3.04 -10.51
N SER A 5 -8.42 3.27 -11.11
CA SER A 5 -8.99 4.62 -11.30
C SER A 5 -9.37 5.29 -9.98
N GLU A 6 -9.96 4.56 -9.04
CA GLU A 6 -10.30 5.08 -7.71
C GLU A 6 -9.04 5.41 -6.89
N LEU A 7 -8.00 4.56 -6.96
CA LEU A 7 -6.71 4.83 -6.32
C LEU A 7 -6.07 6.09 -6.91
N GLN A 8 -6.11 6.24 -8.24
CA GLN A 8 -5.60 7.43 -8.91
C GLN A 8 -6.38 8.69 -8.48
N ALA A 9 -7.70 8.63 -8.41
CA ALA A 9 -8.53 9.76 -7.92
C ALA A 9 -8.16 10.18 -6.50
N VAL A 10 -7.87 9.21 -5.61
CA VAL A 10 -7.37 9.49 -4.25
C VAL A 10 -6.00 10.14 -4.27
N MET A 11 -5.12 9.75 -5.18
CA MET A 11 -3.78 10.34 -5.31
C MET A 11 -3.81 11.78 -5.81
N ASP A 12 -4.69 12.08 -6.76
CA ASP A 12 -4.75 13.37 -7.46
C ASP A 12 -5.59 14.42 -6.73
N VAL A 13 -6.40 14.01 -5.76
CA VAL A 13 -7.33 14.90 -5.07
C VAL A 13 -6.62 16.04 -4.34
N ARG A 14 -7.09 17.26 -4.56
CA ARG A 14 -6.66 18.43 -3.80
C ARG A 14 -7.45 18.53 -2.50
N LEU A 15 -6.76 18.63 -1.39
CA LEU A 15 -7.35 18.67 -0.07
C LEU A 15 -7.08 20.03 0.60
N PRO A 16 -8.10 20.64 1.22
CA PRO A 16 -7.96 21.95 1.84
C PRO A 16 -7.13 21.94 3.13
N ASN A 17 -7.01 20.76 3.77
CA ASN A 17 -6.36 20.60 5.05
C ASN A 17 -5.13 19.69 4.93
N TYR A 18 -3.95 20.20 5.32
CA TYR A 18 -2.69 19.46 5.23
C TYR A 18 -2.68 18.16 6.03
N ARG A 19 -3.37 18.13 7.19
CA ARG A 19 -3.47 16.92 8.02
C ARG A 19 -4.27 15.81 7.33
N THR A 20 -5.33 16.18 6.63
CA THR A 20 -6.07 15.25 5.76
C THR A 20 -5.18 14.75 4.62
N GLY A 21 -4.31 15.63 4.09
CA GLY A 21 -3.29 15.27 3.11
C GLY A 21 -2.30 14.23 3.63
N ILE A 22 -1.77 14.40 4.87
CA ILE A 22 -0.88 13.40 5.49
C ILE A 22 -1.58 12.05 5.63
N ASN A 23 -2.83 12.03 6.07
CA ASN A 23 -3.59 10.79 6.23
C ASN A 23 -3.88 10.12 4.87
N ARG A 24 -4.16 10.90 3.81
CA ARG A 24 -4.28 10.43 2.44
C ARG A 24 -2.97 9.81 1.96
N ASP A 25 -1.85 10.49 2.17
CA ASP A 25 -0.53 10.04 1.74
C ASP A 25 -0.12 8.75 2.47
N ALA A 26 -0.41 8.62 3.75
CA ALA A 26 -0.20 7.37 4.48
C ALA A 26 -1.08 6.22 3.95
N PHE A 27 -2.34 6.51 3.57
CA PHE A 27 -3.22 5.54 2.92
C PHE A 27 -2.64 5.09 1.58
N VAL A 28 -2.21 6.04 0.73
CA VAL A 28 -1.58 5.74 -0.56
C VAL A 28 -0.30 4.93 -0.36
N PHE A 29 0.55 5.32 0.59
CA PHE A 29 1.76 4.56 0.92
C PHE A 29 1.43 3.11 1.32
N CYS A 30 0.40 2.90 2.13
CA CYS A 30 -0.08 1.55 2.48
C CYS A 30 -0.64 0.79 1.26
N ALA A 31 -1.27 1.49 0.30
CA ALA A 31 -1.75 0.87 -0.94
C ALA A 31 -0.61 0.43 -1.88
N PHE A 32 0.59 0.99 -1.72
CA PHE A 32 1.79 0.60 -2.50
C PHE A 32 2.81 -0.22 -1.72
N THR A 33 2.60 -0.47 -0.42
CA THR A 33 3.52 -1.26 0.42
C THR A 33 2.86 -2.42 1.15
N GLY A 34 1.53 -2.44 1.22
CA GLY A 34 0.76 -3.44 1.97
C GLY A 34 0.90 -3.32 3.49
N LEU A 35 1.41 -2.21 4.02
CA LEU A 35 1.49 -1.98 5.45
C LEU A 35 0.10 -1.87 6.08
N SER A 36 -0.03 -2.33 7.32
CA SER A 36 -1.21 -2.06 8.13
C SER A 36 -1.12 -0.68 8.79
N HIS A 37 -2.24 -0.20 9.37
CA HIS A 37 -2.24 1.02 10.18
C HIS A 37 -1.18 0.97 11.30
N ALA A 38 -1.10 -0.16 12.01
CA ALA A 38 -0.14 -0.32 13.11
C ALA A 38 1.31 -0.24 12.61
N ASP A 39 1.60 -0.85 11.45
CA ASP A 39 2.94 -0.86 10.89
C ASP A 39 3.33 0.55 10.36
N VAL A 40 2.47 1.22 9.59
CA VAL A 40 2.78 2.56 9.06
C VAL A 40 2.87 3.64 10.15
N SER A 41 2.11 3.49 11.24
CA SER A 41 2.13 4.44 12.36
C SER A 41 3.44 4.39 13.17
N LYS A 42 4.14 3.27 13.14
CA LYS A 42 5.44 3.11 13.82
C LYS A 42 6.63 3.23 12.88
N LEU A 43 6.42 3.16 11.56
CA LEU A 43 7.46 3.13 10.55
C LEU A 43 8.40 4.32 10.69
N THR A 44 9.70 4.02 10.83
CA THR A 44 10.78 5.00 10.92
C THR A 44 11.65 4.95 9.66
N TYR A 45 12.46 5.98 9.46
CA TYR A 45 13.44 5.99 8.38
C TYR A 45 14.50 4.87 8.54
N ALA A 46 14.77 4.43 9.77
CA ALA A 46 15.70 3.35 10.05
C ALA A 46 15.17 1.96 9.61
N ASP A 47 13.86 1.81 9.44
CA ASP A 47 13.24 0.57 8.95
C ASP A 47 13.32 0.44 7.41
N ILE A 48 13.81 1.49 6.72
CA ILE A 48 13.92 1.52 5.27
C ILE A 48 15.40 1.44 4.87
N HIS A 49 15.77 0.32 4.28
CA HIS A 49 17.14 -0.01 3.93
C HIS A 49 17.37 0.15 2.43
N THR A 50 18.49 0.73 2.06
CA THR A 50 18.94 0.81 0.67
C THR A 50 19.87 -0.36 0.39
N ASP A 51 19.61 -1.12 -0.67
CA ASP A 51 20.49 -2.22 -1.10
C ASP A 51 21.64 -1.74 -2.01
N ASP A 52 22.49 -2.66 -2.41
CA ASP A 52 23.66 -2.38 -3.24
C ASP A 52 23.30 -1.82 -4.64
N ASN A 53 22.07 -2.00 -5.08
CA ASN A 53 21.56 -1.47 -6.34
C ASN A 53 20.90 -0.08 -6.17
N GLY A 54 20.91 0.48 -4.96
CA GLY A 54 20.25 1.74 -4.65
C GLY A 54 18.74 1.63 -4.44
N GLU A 55 18.20 0.41 -4.37
CA GLU A 55 16.78 0.17 -4.20
C GLU A 55 16.39 0.15 -2.72
N ARG A 56 15.25 0.75 -2.39
CA ARG A 56 14.78 0.84 -1.00
C ARG A 56 13.79 -0.25 -0.64
N TRP A 57 14.01 -0.82 0.54
CA TRP A 57 13.22 -1.92 1.08
C TRP A 57 12.77 -1.63 2.49
N ILE A 58 11.48 -1.83 2.78
CA ILE A 58 10.99 -1.93 4.15
C ILE A 58 11.27 -3.35 4.62
N ILE A 59 12.03 -3.50 5.70
CA ILE A 59 12.33 -4.78 6.33
C ILE A 59 11.96 -4.68 7.81
N ASP A 60 10.86 -5.31 8.20
CA ASP A 60 10.33 -5.20 9.57
C ASP A 60 9.53 -6.46 9.94
N ARG A 61 8.99 -6.46 11.16
CA ARG A 61 8.10 -7.50 11.67
C ARG A 61 6.70 -6.95 11.87
N ARG A 62 5.69 -7.72 11.46
CA ARG A 62 4.29 -7.34 11.67
C ARG A 62 3.99 -7.16 13.15
N GLN A 63 3.46 -6.00 13.53
CA GLN A 63 3.11 -5.66 14.90
C GLN A 63 2.19 -6.70 15.56
N LYS A 64 1.22 -7.24 14.80
CA LYS A 64 0.22 -8.18 15.30
C LYS A 64 0.75 -9.62 15.42
N THR A 65 1.64 -10.05 14.54
CA THR A 65 1.99 -11.48 14.39
C THR A 65 3.47 -11.79 14.59
N GLY A 66 4.33 -10.76 14.67
CA GLY A 66 5.78 -10.90 14.72
C GLY A 66 6.41 -11.47 13.44
N THR A 67 5.61 -11.74 12.40
CA THR A 67 6.10 -12.30 11.14
C THR A 67 6.95 -11.26 10.40
N GLN A 68 8.17 -11.65 10.04
CA GLN A 68 9.02 -10.82 9.21
C GLN A 68 8.41 -10.62 7.82
N PHE A 69 8.52 -9.43 7.29
CA PHE A 69 8.16 -9.11 5.92
C PHE A 69 9.22 -8.18 5.30
N ARG A 70 9.25 -8.17 3.99
CA ARG A 70 10.07 -7.22 3.23
C ARG A 70 9.30 -6.78 1.99
N VAL A 71 9.31 -5.50 1.72
CA VAL A 71 8.64 -4.90 0.57
C VAL A 71 9.56 -3.86 -0.05
N LYS A 72 9.79 -3.98 -1.36
CA LYS A 72 10.48 -2.97 -2.14
C LYS A 72 9.58 -1.75 -2.30
N LEU A 73 10.11 -0.55 -2.14
CA LEU A 73 9.37 0.66 -2.44
C LEU A 73 9.14 0.78 -3.95
N LEU A 74 7.88 0.89 -4.34
CA LEU A 74 7.49 1.24 -5.70
C LEU A 74 7.59 2.76 -5.91
N PRO A 75 7.66 3.29 -7.15
CA PRO A 75 7.91 4.71 -7.41
C PRO A 75 7.01 5.68 -6.64
N VAL A 76 5.73 5.36 -6.47
CA VAL A 76 4.79 6.19 -5.68
C VAL A 76 5.16 6.22 -4.20
N ALA A 77 5.54 5.08 -3.64
CA ALA A 77 5.98 5.00 -2.24
C ALA A 77 7.34 5.69 -2.04
N GLU A 78 8.26 5.57 -2.99
CA GLU A 78 9.53 6.31 -3.03
C GLU A 78 9.31 7.83 -3.01
N MET A 79 8.44 8.33 -3.89
CA MET A 79 8.10 9.75 -3.97
C MET A 79 7.55 10.27 -2.64
N LEU A 80 6.67 9.51 -1.98
CA LEU A 80 6.13 9.89 -0.67
C LEU A 80 7.21 9.86 0.41
N TYR A 81 8.05 8.82 0.44
CA TYR A 81 9.18 8.72 1.36
C TYR A 81 10.10 9.96 1.28
N GLU A 82 10.53 10.33 0.08
CA GLU A 82 11.41 11.50 -0.10
C GLU A 82 10.71 12.80 0.29
N ARG A 83 9.46 13.00 -0.12
CA ARG A 83 8.67 14.19 0.25
C ARG A 83 8.62 14.36 1.76
N TYR A 84 8.33 13.31 2.51
CA TYR A 84 8.20 13.40 3.96
C TYR A 84 9.54 13.54 4.66
N LYS A 85 10.59 12.90 4.15
CA LYS A 85 11.96 13.07 4.64
C LYS A 85 12.44 14.51 4.52
N ASP A 86 12.18 15.16 3.41
CA ASP A 86 12.58 16.55 3.18
C ASP A 86 11.74 17.53 4.01
N THR A 87 10.44 17.28 4.13
CA THR A 87 9.50 18.16 4.85
C THR A 87 9.65 18.07 6.37
N TYR A 88 9.90 16.87 6.91
CA TYR A 88 9.95 16.60 8.35
C TYR A 88 11.32 16.08 8.80
N ARG A 89 12.38 16.80 8.49
CA ARG A 89 13.78 16.41 8.70
C ARG A 89 14.15 15.99 10.11
N THR A 90 13.43 16.48 11.12
CA THR A 90 13.66 16.15 12.54
C THR A 90 12.82 14.98 13.04
N SER A 91 11.91 14.45 12.22
CA SER A 91 11.08 13.32 12.59
C SER A 91 11.82 12.00 12.36
N GLU A 92 11.81 11.10 13.33
CA GLU A 92 12.24 9.72 13.14
C GLU A 92 11.22 8.92 12.33
N LYS A 93 9.92 9.27 12.43
CA LYS A 93 8.82 8.60 11.73
C LYS A 93 8.67 9.13 10.31
N VAL A 94 8.41 8.22 9.38
CA VAL A 94 8.14 8.57 7.97
C VAL A 94 6.88 9.42 7.86
N PHE A 95 5.80 9.05 8.55
CA PHE A 95 4.56 9.83 8.57
C PHE A 95 4.27 10.40 9.98
N PRO A 96 4.10 11.71 10.13
CA PRO A 96 3.75 12.35 11.40
C PRO A 96 2.24 12.19 11.71
N LEU A 97 1.76 10.94 11.69
CA LEU A 97 0.37 10.62 11.97
C LEU A 97 -0.01 10.97 13.40
N LYS A 98 -1.13 11.67 13.55
CA LYS A 98 -1.70 12.02 14.86
C LYS A 98 -3.08 11.41 15.01
N GLY A 99 -3.33 10.82 16.18
CA GLY A 99 -4.60 10.21 16.49
C GLY A 99 -4.63 8.70 16.31
N THR A 100 -5.82 8.16 16.27
CA THR A 100 -6.09 6.71 16.29
C THR A 100 -6.47 6.20 14.90
N TYR A 101 -6.59 4.89 14.75
CA TYR A 101 -7.20 4.24 13.60
C TYR A 101 -8.56 4.88 13.19
N LYS A 102 -9.40 5.21 14.21
CA LYS A 102 -10.71 5.84 13.99
C LYS A 102 -10.58 7.23 13.38
N THR A 103 -9.69 8.07 13.90
CA THR A 103 -9.49 9.44 13.40
C THR A 103 -8.92 9.44 11.98
N LEU A 104 -8.03 8.51 11.66
CA LEU A 104 -7.52 8.35 10.29
C LEU A 104 -8.65 7.97 9.32
N ASN A 105 -9.47 6.99 9.66
CA ASN A 105 -10.60 6.60 8.82
C ASN A 105 -11.65 7.71 8.66
N MET A 106 -11.87 8.53 9.70
CA MET A 106 -12.72 9.73 9.57
C MET A 106 -12.13 10.73 8.55
N SER A 107 -10.83 10.92 8.56
CA SER A 107 -10.13 11.74 7.58
C SER A 107 -10.26 11.18 6.16
N LEU A 108 -10.17 9.86 5.99
CA LEU A 108 -10.35 9.20 4.68
C LEU A 108 -11.75 9.38 4.09
N ARG A 109 -12.80 9.58 4.91
CA ARG A 109 -14.13 9.94 4.42
C ARG A 109 -14.13 11.31 3.73
N HIS A 110 -13.37 12.27 4.25
CA HIS A 110 -13.21 13.57 3.59
C HIS A 110 -12.44 13.42 2.27
N VAL A 111 -11.39 12.60 2.26
CA VAL A 111 -10.66 12.27 1.03
C VAL A 111 -11.59 11.67 -0.02
N ALA A 112 -12.39 10.66 0.35
CA ALA A 112 -13.33 10.00 -0.55
C ALA A 112 -14.32 10.97 -1.19
N ARG A 113 -14.90 11.86 -0.37
CA ARG A 113 -15.86 12.88 -0.87
C ARG A 113 -15.23 13.80 -1.90
N HIS A 114 -13.99 14.28 -1.66
CA HIS A 114 -13.29 15.16 -2.58
C HIS A 114 -12.77 14.41 -3.83
N ALA A 115 -12.45 13.14 -3.69
CA ALA A 115 -12.04 12.27 -4.81
C ALA A 115 -13.22 11.71 -5.63
N GLY A 116 -14.47 11.98 -5.23
CA GLY A 116 -15.67 11.51 -5.93
C GLY A 116 -15.93 10.00 -5.77
N LEU A 117 -15.42 9.37 -4.70
CA LEU A 117 -15.68 7.96 -4.44
C LEU A 117 -17.13 7.75 -3.93
N SER A 118 -17.78 6.68 -4.37
CA SER A 118 -19.13 6.29 -3.93
C SER A 118 -19.17 5.61 -2.56
N PHE A 119 -18.01 5.31 -1.97
CA PHE A 119 -17.86 4.63 -0.68
C PHE A 119 -16.78 5.28 0.18
N ASN A 120 -16.75 4.94 1.47
CA ASN A 120 -15.75 5.44 2.41
C ASN A 120 -14.61 4.43 2.59
N PRO A 121 -13.41 4.68 2.07
CA PRO A 121 -12.26 3.80 2.27
C PRO A 121 -11.82 3.81 3.73
N THR A 122 -11.27 2.69 4.17
CA THR A 122 -10.59 2.56 5.46
C THR A 122 -9.12 2.28 5.22
N ILE A 123 -8.27 2.60 6.19
CA ILE A 123 -6.83 2.32 6.06
C ILE A 123 -6.55 0.81 5.82
N HIS A 124 -7.43 -0.07 6.29
CA HIS A 124 -7.32 -1.50 6.01
C HIS A 124 -7.55 -1.82 4.53
N MET A 125 -8.41 -1.07 3.85
CA MET A 125 -8.63 -1.23 2.40
C MET A 125 -7.40 -0.89 1.58
N ALA A 126 -6.50 -0.05 2.05
CA ALA A 126 -5.23 0.21 1.38
C ALA A 126 -4.42 -1.10 1.20
N ARG A 127 -4.34 -1.91 2.25
CA ARG A 127 -3.66 -3.21 2.19
C ARG A 127 -4.38 -4.21 1.26
N HIS A 128 -5.71 -4.18 1.20
CA HIS A 128 -6.47 -4.94 0.21
C HIS A 128 -6.18 -4.48 -1.22
N THR A 129 -6.08 -3.15 -1.42
CA THR A 129 -5.73 -2.55 -2.71
C THR A 129 -4.32 -2.94 -3.15
N PHE A 130 -3.34 -2.97 -2.22
CA PHE A 130 -2.01 -3.49 -2.50
C PHE A 130 -2.08 -4.94 -2.98
N ALA A 131 -2.75 -5.81 -2.23
CA ALA A 131 -2.83 -7.23 -2.55
C ALA A 131 -3.53 -7.51 -3.90
N THR A 132 -4.55 -6.73 -4.24
CA THR A 132 -5.35 -6.93 -5.47
C THR A 132 -4.86 -6.05 -6.60
N THR A 133 -5.18 -4.76 -6.56
CA THR A 133 -5.01 -3.80 -7.67
C THR A 133 -3.54 -3.57 -8.01
N VAL A 134 -2.68 -3.46 -6.99
CA VAL A 134 -1.26 -3.11 -7.18
C VAL A 134 -0.39 -4.33 -7.47
N THR A 135 -0.77 -5.53 -6.99
CA THR A 135 0.08 -6.73 -7.15
C THR A 135 -0.57 -7.85 -7.94
N LEU A 136 -1.61 -8.52 -7.42
CA LEU A 136 -2.16 -9.73 -8.05
C LEU A 136 -2.70 -9.48 -9.47
N THR A 137 -3.42 -8.38 -9.70
CA THR A 137 -3.91 -8.05 -11.05
C THR A 137 -2.80 -7.66 -12.02
N GLN A 138 -1.62 -7.30 -11.52
CA GLN A 138 -0.43 -7.02 -12.31
C GLN A 138 0.47 -8.26 -12.50
N GLY A 139 -0.01 -9.45 -12.12
CA GLY A 139 0.68 -10.71 -12.36
C GLY A 139 1.70 -11.11 -11.29
N VAL A 140 1.77 -10.39 -10.16
CA VAL A 140 2.65 -10.80 -9.05
C VAL A 140 2.11 -12.11 -8.44
N PRO A 141 2.95 -13.17 -8.31
CA PRO A 141 2.51 -14.45 -7.75
C PRO A 141 1.95 -14.33 -6.33
N LEU A 142 0.94 -15.14 -6.03
CA LEU A 142 0.27 -15.14 -4.73
C LEU A 142 1.22 -15.39 -3.55
N GLU A 143 2.20 -16.28 -3.73
CA GLU A 143 3.23 -16.60 -2.75
C GLU A 143 4.10 -15.38 -2.44
N THR A 144 4.46 -14.62 -3.47
CA THR A 144 5.23 -13.38 -3.34
C THR A 144 4.43 -12.34 -2.57
N VAL A 145 3.15 -12.14 -2.93
CA VAL A 145 2.25 -11.22 -2.22
C VAL A 145 2.08 -11.65 -0.77
N SER A 146 1.92 -12.95 -0.50
CA SER A 146 1.81 -13.48 0.85
C SER A 146 3.02 -13.15 1.72
N LYS A 147 4.23 -13.27 1.18
CA LYS A 147 5.48 -12.90 1.86
C LYS A 147 5.59 -11.40 2.11
N MET A 148 5.29 -10.57 1.09
CA MET A 148 5.27 -9.11 1.25
C MET A 148 4.26 -8.66 2.31
N LEU A 149 3.09 -9.31 2.37
CA LEU A 149 2.09 -9.05 3.39
C LEU A 149 2.47 -9.61 4.78
N GLY A 150 3.50 -10.44 4.90
CA GLY A 150 3.90 -11.07 6.15
C GLY A 150 2.82 -12.02 6.71
N HIS A 151 2.11 -12.73 5.84
CA HIS A 151 1.15 -13.75 6.26
C HIS A 151 1.88 -15.05 6.64
N LYS A 152 1.50 -15.64 7.77
CA LYS A 152 2.05 -16.95 8.20
C LYS A 152 1.56 -18.11 7.33
N ARG A 153 0.37 -17.98 6.75
CA ARG A 153 -0.26 -18.98 5.90
C ARG A 153 -0.73 -18.33 4.61
N ILE A 154 -0.46 -18.97 3.48
CA ILE A 154 -0.87 -18.49 2.16
C ILE A 154 -2.40 -18.41 2.03
N THR A 155 -3.13 -19.27 2.74
CA THR A 155 -4.60 -19.25 2.79
C THR A 155 -5.15 -17.87 3.22
N THR A 156 -4.41 -17.12 4.03
CA THR A 156 -4.78 -15.75 4.40
C THR A 156 -4.73 -14.79 3.20
N THR A 157 -3.87 -15.07 2.22
CA THR A 157 -3.73 -14.26 1.00
C THR A 157 -4.72 -14.70 -0.08
N GLN A 158 -5.15 -15.95 -0.07
CA GLN A 158 -6.09 -16.49 -1.06
C GLN A 158 -7.44 -15.77 -1.09
N ILE A 159 -7.83 -15.09 -0.01
CA ILE A 159 -9.04 -14.25 0.02
C ILE A 159 -9.00 -13.12 -1.02
N TYR A 160 -7.81 -12.70 -1.45
CA TYR A 160 -7.60 -11.69 -2.48
C TYR A 160 -7.54 -12.28 -3.89
N ALA A 161 -7.26 -13.57 -4.01
CA ALA A 161 -7.08 -14.26 -5.27
C ALA A 161 -8.41 -14.81 -5.80
N LYS A 162 -9.39 -13.95 -6.07
CA LYS A 162 -10.52 -14.33 -6.91
C LYS A 162 -10.02 -14.42 -8.34
N ILE A 163 -9.72 -15.64 -8.79
CA ILE A 163 -9.37 -15.88 -10.20
C ILE A 163 -10.65 -15.69 -11.01
N THR A 164 -10.66 -14.64 -11.82
CA THR A 164 -11.74 -14.38 -12.78
C THR A 164 -11.40 -15.05 -14.13
N ASN A 165 -12.40 -15.28 -14.97
CA ASN A 165 -12.18 -15.76 -16.35
C ASN A 165 -11.28 -14.80 -17.14
N ASP A 166 -11.40 -13.49 -16.89
CA ASP A 166 -10.56 -12.46 -17.49
C ASP A 166 -9.08 -12.65 -17.12
N LYS A 167 -8.80 -12.97 -15.85
CA LYS A 167 -7.43 -13.27 -15.39
C LYS A 167 -6.86 -14.53 -16.06
N ILE A 168 -7.66 -15.58 -16.17
CA ILE A 168 -7.26 -16.79 -16.89
C ILE A 168 -6.93 -16.44 -18.34
N GLY A 169 -7.78 -15.68 -19.02
CA GLY A 169 -7.56 -15.24 -20.40
C GLY A 169 -6.28 -14.44 -20.57
N GLN A 170 -6.01 -13.49 -19.66
CA GLN A 170 -4.79 -12.70 -19.68
C GLN A 170 -3.52 -13.55 -19.48
N ASP A 171 -3.56 -14.47 -18.50
CA ASP A 171 -2.42 -15.36 -18.20
C ASP A 171 -2.13 -16.30 -19.37
N MET A 172 -3.16 -16.83 -20.03
CA MET A 172 -3.01 -17.68 -21.20
C MET A 172 -2.53 -16.92 -22.43
N ALA A 173 -2.98 -15.68 -22.63
CA ALA A 173 -2.45 -14.83 -23.72
C ALA A 173 -0.97 -14.52 -23.51
N ALA A 174 -0.57 -14.13 -22.30
CA ALA A 174 0.83 -13.88 -21.97
C ALA A 174 1.71 -15.15 -22.05
N LEU A 175 1.15 -16.33 -21.81
CA LEU A 175 1.85 -17.60 -22.02
C LEU A 175 2.04 -17.89 -23.51
N SER A 176 1.02 -17.66 -24.33
CA SER A 176 1.09 -17.85 -25.78
C SER A 176 2.21 -17.01 -26.39
N GLU A 177 2.27 -15.71 -26.04
CA GLU A 177 3.33 -14.81 -26.51
C GLU A 177 4.75 -15.25 -26.14
N ARG A 178 4.92 -16.08 -25.10
CA ARG A 178 6.23 -16.61 -24.67
C ARG A 178 6.59 -17.94 -25.33
N LEU A 179 5.63 -18.61 -25.93
CA LEU A 179 5.82 -19.89 -26.60
C LEU A 179 6.01 -19.75 -28.12
N ASP A 180 5.69 -18.59 -28.68
CA ASP A 180 5.94 -18.20 -30.07
C ASP A 180 7.37 -17.66 -30.22
#